data_14676a9f1ef09c6b1e6c94e3946f58e9
#
_entry.id   14676a9f1ef09c6b1e6c94e3946f58e9
#
_cell.length_a   1.000
_cell.length_b   1.000
_cell.length_c   1.000
_cell.angle_alpha   90.00
_cell.angle_beta   90.00
_cell.angle_gamma   90.00
#
_symmetry.space_group_name_H-M   'P 1'
#
loop_
_entity.id
_entity.type
_entity.pdbx_description
1 polymer ?
#
loop_
_entity_poly.entity_id
_entity_poly.type
_entity_poly.pdbx_seq_one_letter_code
_entity_poly.pdbx_strand_id
1 'polypeptide(L)'
;MKINKELCVNCGMCINRCPVSAIRKVDKVVDIDFDACVECGVCLRSNVCKKKAIYQQPLEYPRSVRSLMSDVLTIAPESGISGRGTEEMKTNEVTGRFPDGTIGIAVELGRPCYGARLYDAEKIAMAVAAKGVE
;
A
#
# COMPACT_ATOMS: atom_id res chain seq x y z
N MET A 1 -9.51 -2.15 5.99
CA MET A 1 -10.80 -1.68 5.43
C MET A 1 -11.81 -2.81 5.40
N LYS A 2 -13.10 -2.52 5.66
CA LYS A 2 -14.21 -3.49 5.59
C LYS A 2 -15.45 -2.89 4.96
N ILE A 3 -16.40 -3.74 4.57
CA ILE A 3 -17.72 -3.36 4.07
C ILE A 3 -18.79 -3.83 5.05
N ASN A 4 -19.61 -2.91 5.52
CA ASN A 4 -20.83 -3.25 6.26
C ASN A 4 -21.84 -3.85 5.29
N LYS A 5 -22.16 -5.13 5.46
CA LYS A 5 -23.04 -5.89 4.56
C LYS A 5 -24.50 -5.46 4.64
N GLU A 6 -24.93 -4.90 5.76
CA GLU A 6 -26.31 -4.40 5.94
C GLU A 6 -26.54 -3.12 5.14
N LEU A 7 -25.52 -2.28 4.99
CA LEU A 7 -25.59 -1.03 4.25
C LEU A 7 -25.23 -1.19 2.76
N CYS A 8 -24.49 -2.25 2.43
CA CYS A 8 -23.98 -2.46 1.08
C CYS A 8 -25.08 -2.98 0.13
N VAL A 9 -25.34 -2.22 -0.91
CA VAL A 9 -26.28 -2.60 -1.98
C VAL A 9 -25.61 -3.33 -3.15
N ASN A 10 -24.38 -3.74 -3.02
CA ASN A 10 -23.61 -4.50 -4.00
C ASN A 10 -23.51 -3.83 -5.41
N CYS A 11 -23.56 -2.51 -5.48
CA CYS A 11 -23.51 -1.77 -6.75
C CYS A 11 -22.14 -1.83 -7.46
N GLY A 12 -21.05 -2.15 -6.75
CA GLY A 12 -19.71 -2.32 -7.32
C GLY A 12 -18.93 -1.04 -7.61
N MET A 13 -19.48 0.15 -7.34
CA MET A 13 -18.82 1.42 -7.67
C MET A 13 -17.46 1.61 -6.98
N CYS A 14 -17.25 0.94 -5.83
CA CYS A 14 -15.99 1.00 -5.09
C CYS A 14 -14.88 0.14 -5.72
N ILE A 15 -15.20 -0.81 -6.58
CA ILE A 15 -14.23 -1.74 -7.18
C ILE A 15 -13.15 -0.94 -7.94
N ASN A 16 -13.58 -0.03 -8.81
CA ASN A 16 -12.67 0.78 -9.63
C ASN A 16 -11.89 1.84 -8.83
N ARG A 17 -12.17 1.98 -7.54
CA ARG A 17 -11.44 2.91 -6.64
C ARG A 17 -10.34 2.22 -5.84
N CYS A 18 -10.25 0.89 -5.94
CA CYS A 18 -9.21 0.16 -5.24
C CYS A 18 -7.95 0.07 -6.12
N PRO A 19 -6.85 0.72 -5.74
CA PRO A 19 -5.64 0.76 -6.56
C PRO A 19 -4.93 -0.59 -6.65
N VAL A 20 -5.19 -1.48 -5.68
CA VAL A 20 -4.60 -2.83 -5.62
C VAL A 20 -5.61 -3.93 -5.94
N SER A 21 -6.76 -3.57 -6.50
CA SER A 21 -7.83 -4.50 -6.90
C SER A 21 -8.28 -5.46 -5.78
N ALA A 22 -8.17 -5.02 -4.52
CA ALA A 22 -8.61 -5.80 -3.36
C ALA A 22 -10.14 -5.82 -3.20
N ILE A 23 -10.88 -4.92 -3.83
CA ILE A 23 -12.34 -4.90 -3.80
C ILE A 23 -12.85 -5.66 -5.01
N ARG A 24 -13.60 -6.73 -4.76
CA ARG A 24 -14.09 -7.61 -5.82
C ARG A 24 -15.57 -7.94 -5.61
N LYS A 25 -16.21 -8.36 -6.69
CA LYS A 25 -17.58 -8.89 -6.65
C LYS A 25 -17.52 -10.39 -6.90
N VAL A 26 -17.86 -11.16 -5.87
CA VAL A 26 -17.91 -12.63 -5.92
C VAL A 26 -19.36 -13.04 -5.61
N ASP A 27 -19.93 -13.89 -6.42
CA ASP A 27 -21.33 -14.36 -6.26
C ASP A 27 -22.34 -13.21 -6.05
N LYS A 28 -22.17 -12.15 -6.84
CA LYS A 28 -22.99 -10.92 -6.76
C LYS A 28 -22.82 -10.08 -5.49
N VAL A 29 -21.95 -10.49 -4.57
CA VAL A 29 -21.62 -9.75 -3.34
C VAL A 29 -20.30 -9.01 -3.51
N VAL A 30 -20.28 -7.72 -3.15
CA VAL A 30 -19.05 -6.94 -3.14
C VAL A 30 -18.36 -7.11 -1.79
N ASP A 31 -17.08 -7.46 -1.85
CA ASP A 31 -16.27 -7.61 -0.64
C ASP A 31 -14.84 -7.11 -0.84
N ILE A 32 -14.15 -6.94 0.27
CA ILE A 32 -12.73 -6.56 0.29
C ILE A 32 -11.92 -7.81 0.66
N ASP A 33 -11.08 -8.23 -0.27
CA ASP A 33 -10.09 -9.26 -0.01
C ASP A 33 -9.13 -8.76 1.07
N PHE A 34 -9.16 -9.41 2.22
CA PHE A 34 -8.41 -8.99 3.39
C PHE A 34 -6.90 -9.06 3.15
N ASP A 35 -6.41 -10.06 2.44
CA ASP A 35 -4.98 -10.24 2.20
C ASP A 35 -4.44 -9.30 1.12
N ALA A 36 -5.25 -9.04 0.09
CA ALA A 36 -4.91 -8.09 -0.96
C ALA A 36 -5.00 -6.62 -0.49
N CYS A 37 -5.82 -6.30 0.51
CA CYS A 37 -6.01 -4.93 0.98
C CYS A 37 -4.77 -4.40 1.71
N VAL A 38 -4.23 -3.29 1.23
CA VAL A 38 -3.05 -2.62 1.81
C VAL A 38 -3.40 -1.51 2.82
N GLU A 39 -4.65 -1.36 3.18
CA GLU A 39 -5.16 -0.36 4.15
C GLU A 39 -4.85 1.11 3.78
N CYS A 40 -4.75 1.42 2.49
CA CYS A 40 -4.43 2.79 2.02
C CYS A 40 -5.57 3.81 2.20
N GLY A 41 -6.79 3.39 2.56
CA GLY A 41 -7.92 4.27 2.80
C GLY A 41 -8.54 4.97 1.58
N VAL A 42 -8.02 4.76 0.36
CA VAL A 42 -8.49 5.44 -0.85
C VAL A 42 -9.98 5.21 -1.10
N CYS A 43 -10.47 3.99 -0.97
CA CYS A 43 -11.87 3.65 -1.19
C CYS A 43 -12.83 4.36 -0.22
N LEU A 44 -12.39 4.61 1.02
CA LEU A 44 -13.14 5.35 2.03
C LEU A 44 -13.13 6.85 1.73
N ARG A 45 -11.95 7.43 1.53
CA ARG A 45 -11.78 8.87 1.29
C ARG A 45 -12.35 9.35 -0.03
N SER A 46 -12.43 8.48 -1.04
CA SER A 46 -13.04 8.83 -2.33
C SER A 46 -14.55 9.11 -2.27
N ASN A 47 -15.20 8.85 -1.13
CA ASN A 47 -16.63 9.04 -0.94
C ASN A 47 -17.50 8.35 -2.02
N VAL A 48 -16.96 7.33 -2.67
CA VAL A 48 -17.64 6.62 -3.76
C VAL A 48 -18.87 5.87 -3.29
N CYS A 49 -18.87 5.41 -2.02
CA CYS A 49 -19.98 4.67 -1.46
C CYS A 49 -21.07 5.60 -0.92
N LYS A 50 -22.13 5.82 -1.71
CA LYS A 50 -23.28 6.64 -1.31
C LYS A 50 -24.00 6.13 -0.06
N LYS A 51 -23.89 4.82 0.21
CA LYS A 51 -24.47 4.19 1.41
C LYS A 51 -23.53 4.20 2.61
N LYS A 52 -22.30 4.75 2.46
CA LYS A 52 -21.28 4.79 3.51
C LYS A 52 -20.99 3.42 4.12
N ALA A 53 -21.09 2.38 3.30
CA ALA A 53 -20.90 0.98 3.76
C ALA A 53 -19.42 0.64 4.00
N ILE A 54 -18.45 1.42 3.44
CA ILE A 54 -17.03 1.19 3.63
C ILE A 54 -16.58 1.86 4.91
N TYR A 55 -15.85 1.13 5.75
CA TYR A 55 -15.32 1.67 7.00
C TYR A 55 -13.95 1.10 7.33
N GLN A 56 -13.21 1.83 8.17
CA GLN A 56 -11.94 1.38 8.75
C GLN A 56 -12.24 0.75 10.12
N GLN A 57 -11.88 -0.52 10.29
CA GLN A 57 -11.83 -1.12 11.62
C GLN A 57 -10.56 -0.69 12.36
N PRO A 58 -10.51 -0.75 13.69
CA PRO A 58 -9.27 -0.62 14.43
C PRO A 58 -8.24 -1.61 13.89
N LEU A 59 -7.03 -1.12 13.65
CA LEU A 59 -5.94 -1.95 13.14
C LEU A 59 -4.96 -2.28 14.25
N GLU A 60 -4.71 -3.56 14.45
CA GLU A 60 -3.72 -4.09 15.36
C GLU A 60 -2.45 -4.50 14.59
N TYR A 61 -1.32 -4.57 15.31
CA TYR A 61 -0.10 -5.13 14.75
C TYR A 61 -0.29 -6.61 14.41
N PRO A 62 0.22 -7.09 13.28
CA PRO A 62 1.09 -6.41 12.31
C PRO A 62 0.34 -5.65 11.20
N ARG A 63 -0.99 -5.70 11.15
CA ARG A 63 -1.75 -5.10 10.06
C ARG A 63 -1.73 -3.57 10.07
N SER A 64 -1.59 -2.95 11.24
CA SER A 64 -1.40 -1.50 11.37
C SER A 64 -0.22 -0.98 10.55
N VAL A 65 0.83 -1.78 10.38
CA VAL A 65 2.00 -1.44 9.57
C VAL A 65 1.62 -1.24 8.09
N ARG A 66 0.66 -2.00 7.57
CA ARG A 66 0.18 -1.78 6.19
C ARG A 66 -0.39 -0.38 6.00
N SER A 67 -1.17 0.11 6.97
CA SER A 67 -1.71 1.47 6.92
C SER A 67 -0.61 2.52 6.98
N LEU A 68 0.34 2.37 7.91
CA LEU A 68 1.51 3.27 8.02
C LEU A 68 2.29 3.37 6.70
N MET A 69 2.44 2.26 6.01
CA MET A 69 3.21 2.18 4.76
C MET A 69 2.41 2.63 3.52
N SER A 70 1.08 2.61 3.59
CA SER A 70 0.22 2.77 2.40
C SER A 70 -0.68 3.99 2.44
N ASP A 71 -1.06 4.47 3.61
CA ASP A 71 -1.93 5.63 3.75
C ASP A 71 -1.10 6.91 3.68
N VAL A 72 -1.34 7.71 2.65
CA VAL A 72 -0.62 8.97 2.41
C VAL A 72 -0.90 10.04 3.48
N LEU A 73 -1.99 9.89 4.25
CA LEU A 73 -2.33 10.82 5.33
C LEU A 73 -1.74 10.39 6.68
N THR A 74 -1.11 9.23 6.74
CA THR A 74 -0.45 8.78 7.97
C THR A 74 0.77 9.64 8.24
N ILE A 75 0.84 10.16 9.45
CA ILE A 75 1.98 10.92 9.98
C ILE A 75 2.74 10.00 10.92
N ALA A 76 4.04 9.87 10.73
CA ALA A 76 4.88 9.11 11.64
C ALA A 76 4.95 9.84 13.00
N PRO A 77 4.56 9.20 14.12
CA PRO A 77 4.52 9.87 15.43
C PRO A 77 5.89 10.39 15.86
N GLU A 78 6.94 9.67 15.50
CA GLU A 78 8.31 9.95 15.91
C GLU A 78 8.91 11.18 15.24
N SER A 79 8.53 11.44 13.97
CA SER A 79 9.11 12.53 13.18
C SER A 79 8.14 13.67 12.89
N GLY A 80 6.83 13.44 13.04
CA GLY A 80 5.79 14.39 12.63
C GLY A 80 5.71 14.61 11.11
N ILE A 81 6.40 13.78 10.32
CA ILE A 81 6.48 13.93 8.87
C ILE A 81 5.47 13.00 8.21
N SER A 82 4.70 13.54 7.28
CA SER A 82 3.78 12.77 6.45
C SER A 82 4.49 12.11 5.27
N GLY A 83 4.04 10.92 4.91
CA GLY A 83 4.58 10.18 3.78
C GLY A 83 5.91 9.50 4.10
N ARG A 84 6.60 9.11 3.04
CA ARG A 84 7.87 8.38 3.10
C ARG A 84 8.98 9.20 2.46
N GLY A 85 10.12 9.25 3.15
CA GLY A 85 11.31 9.90 2.62
C GLY A 85 11.89 9.16 1.40
N THR A 86 12.70 9.87 0.64
CA THR A 86 13.50 9.33 -0.47
C THR A 86 14.98 9.47 -0.15
N GLU A 87 15.31 9.45 1.14
CA GLU A 87 16.67 9.64 1.62
C GLU A 87 17.56 8.41 1.43
N GLU A 88 17.00 7.25 1.08
CA GLU A 88 17.75 6.01 0.90
C GLU A 88 18.89 6.17 -0.10
N MET A 89 18.63 6.82 -1.22
CA MET A 89 19.67 7.08 -2.24
C MET A 89 20.77 8.00 -1.69
N LYS A 90 20.39 9.11 -1.06
CA LYS A 90 21.33 10.06 -0.45
C LYS A 90 22.13 9.42 0.67
N THR A 91 21.49 8.61 1.52
CA THR A 91 22.18 7.92 2.60
C THR A 91 23.21 6.95 2.08
N ASN A 92 22.91 6.21 1.01
CA ASN A 92 23.85 5.28 0.41
C ASN A 92 25.04 6.01 -0.26
N GLU A 93 24.80 7.16 -0.87
CA GLU A 93 25.85 8.01 -1.44
C GLU A 93 26.78 8.54 -0.33
N VAL A 94 26.22 9.15 0.71
CA VAL A 94 26.99 9.72 1.83
C VAL A 94 27.79 8.65 2.59
N THR A 95 27.25 7.45 2.70
CA THR A 95 27.93 6.32 3.38
C THR A 95 28.91 5.56 2.49
N GLY A 96 29.10 6.00 1.24
CA GLY A 96 30.03 5.39 0.29
C GLY A 96 29.60 4.03 -0.26
N ARG A 97 28.33 3.71 -0.16
CA ARG A 97 27.77 2.48 -0.76
C ARG A 97 27.65 2.55 -2.28
N PHE A 98 27.71 3.76 -2.83
CA PHE A 98 27.79 4.01 -4.26
C PHE A 98 29.15 4.62 -4.60
N PRO A 99 30.19 3.81 -4.82
CA PRO A 99 31.48 4.31 -5.27
C PRO A 99 31.40 4.79 -6.73
N ASP A 100 32.35 5.65 -7.11
CA ASP A 100 32.46 6.13 -8.47
C ASP A 100 32.47 4.97 -9.48
N GLY A 101 31.73 5.16 -10.57
CA GLY A 101 31.59 4.15 -11.61
C GLY A 101 30.48 3.11 -11.39
N THR A 102 29.71 3.24 -10.30
CA THR A 102 28.53 2.39 -10.06
C THR A 102 27.23 3.14 -10.37
N ILE A 103 26.18 2.39 -10.67
CA ILE A 103 24.83 2.91 -10.88
C ILE A 103 23.91 2.24 -9.86
N GLY A 104 23.23 3.06 -9.05
CA GLY A 104 22.18 2.59 -8.15
C GLY A 104 20.82 2.63 -8.84
N ILE A 105 20.06 1.55 -8.76
CA ILE A 105 18.69 1.48 -9.24
C ILE A 105 17.77 1.23 -8.06
N ALA A 106 16.83 2.14 -7.81
CA ALA A 106 15.80 1.97 -6.81
C ALA A 106 14.48 1.56 -7.47
N VAL A 107 13.90 0.46 -7.02
CA VAL A 107 12.57 0.01 -7.44
C VAL A 107 11.57 0.37 -6.35
N GLU A 108 10.73 1.35 -6.62
CA GLU A 108 9.70 1.78 -5.66
C GLU A 108 8.48 0.85 -5.71
N LEU A 109 8.19 0.22 -4.58
CA LEU A 109 7.06 -0.67 -4.41
C LEU A 109 5.97 0.07 -3.60
N GLY A 110 4.91 0.50 -4.29
CA GLY A 110 3.75 1.06 -3.62
C GLY A 110 3.80 2.55 -3.32
N ARG A 111 4.62 3.33 -4.01
CA ARG A 111 4.54 4.79 -3.95
C ARG A 111 3.76 5.36 -5.15
N PRO A 112 3.12 6.52 -4.97
CA PRO A 112 3.11 7.39 -3.78
C PRO A 112 2.12 6.99 -2.68
N CYS A 113 1.17 6.08 -2.90
CA CYS A 113 0.08 5.86 -1.95
C CYS A 113 -0.36 4.41 -1.78
N TYR A 114 0.39 3.47 -2.30
CA TYR A 114 0.08 2.05 -2.16
C TYR A 114 1.17 1.35 -1.38
N GLY A 115 0.82 0.62 -0.34
CA GLY A 115 1.79 -0.25 0.31
C GLY A 115 2.10 -1.46 -0.57
N ALA A 116 3.28 -2.02 -0.37
CA ALA A 116 3.65 -3.31 -0.93
C ALA A 116 3.50 -4.40 0.12
N ARG A 117 3.25 -5.62 -0.34
CA ARG A 117 3.38 -6.80 0.50
C ARG A 117 4.84 -7.22 0.54
N LEU A 118 5.29 -7.81 1.66
CA LEU A 118 6.63 -8.37 1.75
C LEU A 118 6.92 -9.40 0.64
N TYR A 119 5.90 -10.15 0.24
CA TYR A 119 5.98 -11.08 -0.89
C TYR A 119 6.31 -10.37 -2.21
N ASP A 120 5.78 -9.18 -2.46
CA ASP A 120 6.08 -8.43 -3.68
C ASP A 120 7.54 -7.93 -3.66
N ALA A 121 8.04 -7.53 -2.49
CA ALA A 121 9.44 -7.15 -2.30
C ALA A 121 10.38 -8.35 -2.52
N GLU A 122 10.08 -9.51 -1.93
CA GLU A 122 10.83 -10.74 -2.12
C GLU A 122 10.90 -11.12 -3.60
N LYS A 123 9.77 -11.13 -4.29
CA LYS A 123 9.69 -11.49 -5.72
C LYS A 123 10.57 -10.59 -6.58
N ILE A 124 10.57 -9.29 -6.33
CA ILE A 124 11.41 -8.35 -7.07
C ILE A 124 12.87 -8.52 -6.71
N ALA A 125 13.20 -8.65 -5.43
CA ALA A 125 14.57 -8.88 -4.98
C ALA A 125 15.16 -10.15 -5.62
N MET A 126 14.41 -11.25 -5.65
CA MET A 126 14.82 -12.50 -6.29
C MET A 126 15.03 -12.34 -7.81
N ALA A 127 14.14 -11.58 -8.48
CA ALA A 127 14.26 -11.34 -9.91
C ALA A 127 15.49 -10.49 -10.26
N VAL A 128 15.81 -9.50 -9.42
CA VAL A 128 16.99 -8.63 -9.58
C VAL A 128 18.26 -9.41 -9.28
N ALA A 129 18.31 -10.17 -8.20
CA ALA A 129 19.44 -11.01 -7.83
C ALA A 129 19.77 -12.04 -8.92
N ALA A 130 18.74 -12.64 -9.56
CA ALA A 130 18.91 -13.58 -10.66
C ALA A 130 19.59 -12.95 -11.91
N LYS A 131 19.68 -11.62 -11.97
CA LYS A 131 20.38 -10.89 -13.03
C LYS A 131 21.81 -10.50 -12.65
N GLY A 132 22.29 -10.94 -11.49
CA GLY A 132 23.63 -10.60 -11.02
C GLY A 132 23.79 -9.16 -10.56
N VAL A 133 22.70 -8.52 -10.14
CA VAL A 133 22.72 -7.19 -9.53
C VAL A 133 22.93 -7.37 -8.03
N GLU A 134 23.90 -6.68 -7.45
CA GLU A 134 24.18 -6.66 -6.02
C GLU A 134 23.31 -5.64 -5.28
#